data_7c202b925e6511413bd09c113aad1c38
#
_entry.id   7c202b925e6511413bd09c113aad1c38
#
_cell.length_a   1.000
_cell.length_b   1.000
_cell.length_c   1.000
_cell.angle_alpha   90.00
_cell.angle_beta   90.00
_cell.angle_gamma   90.00
#
_symmetry.space_group_name_H-M   'P 1'
#
loop_
_entity.id
_entity.type
_entity.pdbx_description
1 polymer ?
#
loop_
_entity_poly.entity_id
_entity_poly.type
_entity_poly.pdbx_seq_one_letter_code
_entity_poly.pdbx_strand_id
1 'polypeptide(L)'
;MTRNWYIIEKIISLAMITWGGLLLYYSSRGILFLLDLISGKDISVLSTFKYYHLLFVLPLATIIAGLLLLFDNRTGWTMAIMTLLMNGLIFLIPRDKYTNNFNLNDNGFITFMLFLSIVCLTIFAILLRRPFQLKYHPTMKTWFTIVIVTSVILLDKTLIYLLS
;
A
#
# COMPACT_ATOMS: atom_id res chain seq x y z
N MET A 1 26.55 -5.14 7.23
CA MET A 1 25.61 -5.84 6.35
C MET A 1 26.38 -6.64 5.31
N THR A 2 26.05 -7.93 5.07
CA THR A 2 26.73 -8.72 4.03
C THR A 2 26.27 -8.28 2.63
N ARG A 3 27.09 -8.52 1.60
CA ARG A 3 26.80 -8.19 0.19
C ARG A 3 25.42 -8.70 -0.26
N ASN A 4 25.02 -9.88 0.18
CA ASN A 4 23.74 -10.49 -0.20
C ASN A 4 22.53 -9.69 0.31
N TRP A 5 22.57 -9.19 1.55
CA TRP A 5 21.49 -8.38 2.10
C TRP A 5 21.37 -7.01 1.44
N TYR A 6 22.50 -6.44 1.00
CA TYR A 6 22.48 -5.22 0.21
C TYR A 6 21.78 -5.43 -1.14
N ILE A 7 22.08 -6.53 -1.84
CA ILE A 7 21.43 -6.86 -3.11
C ILE A 7 19.91 -7.07 -2.90
N ILE A 8 19.51 -7.81 -1.88
CA ILE A 8 18.10 -8.04 -1.54
C ILE A 8 17.37 -6.71 -1.31
N GLU A 9 17.98 -5.78 -0.60
CA GLU A 9 17.42 -4.45 -0.36
C GLU A 9 17.17 -3.68 -1.66
N LYS A 10 18.14 -3.67 -2.58
CA LYS A 10 17.99 -2.98 -3.87
C LYS A 10 16.91 -3.64 -4.75
N ILE A 11 16.81 -4.97 -4.72
CA ILE A 11 15.73 -5.69 -5.41
C ILE A 11 14.36 -5.30 -4.82
N ILE A 12 14.23 -5.27 -3.49
CA ILE A 12 12.99 -4.86 -2.82
C ILE A 12 12.64 -3.41 -3.19
N SER A 13 13.62 -2.50 -3.18
CA SER A 13 13.42 -1.09 -3.55
C SER A 13 12.87 -0.95 -4.96
N LEU A 14 13.48 -1.62 -5.94
CA LEU A 14 13.03 -1.61 -7.33
C LEU A 14 11.65 -2.24 -7.48
N ALA A 15 11.38 -3.36 -6.81
CA ALA A 15 10.07 -4.00 -6.80
C ALA A 15 8.99 -3.06 -6.26
N MET A 16 9.27 -2.31 -5.17
CA MET A 16 8.34 -1.33 -4.61
C MET A 16 8.06 -0.18 -5.57
N ILE A 17 9.07 0.35 -6.25
CA ILE A 17 8.90 1.43 -7.24
C ILE A 17 8.03 0.94 -8.40
N THR A 18 8.34 -0.22 -8.96
CA THR A 18 7.59 -0.80 -10.07
C THR A 18 6.15 -1.11 -9.67
N TRP A 19 5.96 -1.74 -8.51
CA TRP A 19 4.65 -2.07 -7.97
C TRP A 19 3.80 -0.84 -7.69
N GLY A 20 4.36 0.16 -7.01
CA GLY A 20 3.67 1.43 -6.75
C GLY A 20 3.29 2.15 -8.04
N GLY A 21 4.16 2.13 -9.06
CA GLY A 21 3.90 2.69 -10.39
C GLY A 21 2.73 1.98 -11.11
N LEU A 22 2.71 0.66 -11.07
CA LEU A 22 1.61 -0.14 -11.63
C LEU A 22 0.29 0.14 -10.90
N LEU A 23 0.30 0.14 -9.57
CA LEU A 23 -0.90 0.46 -8.77
C LEU A 23 -1.41 1.87 -9.08
N LEU A 24 -0.53 2.87 -9.20
CA LEU A 24 -0.91 4.23 -9.52
C LEU A 24 -1.52 4.33 -10.93
N TYR A 25 -0.95 3.65 -11.90
CA TYR A 25 -1.47 3.59 -13.27
C TYR A 25 -2.87 2.99 -13.31
N TYR A 26 -3.09 1.83 -12.67
CA TYR A 26 -4.41 1.19 -12.66
C TYR A 26 -5.43 1.99 -11.84
N SER A 27 -5.03 2.58 -10.72
CA SER A 27 -5.92 3.44 -9.92
C SER A 27 -6.36 4.67 -10.70
N SER A 28 -5.45 5.34 -11.41
CA SER A 28 -5.77 6.52 -12.23
C SER A 28 -6.74 6.18 -13.36
N ARG A 29 -6.53 5.05 -14.05
CA ARG A 29 -7.46 4.55 -15.08
C ARG A 29 -8.85 4.25 -14.52
N GLY A 30 -8.91 3.57 -13.37
CA GLY A 30 -10.18 3.27 -12.71
C GLY A 30 -10.97 4.51 -12.31
N ILE A 31 -10.30 5.55 -11.81
CA ILE A 31 -10.96 6.81 -11.43
C ILE A 31 -11.38 7.62 -12.64
N LEU A 32 -10.59 7.69 -13.71
CA LEU A 32 -11.01 8.33 -14.95
C LEU A 32 -12.27 7.68 -15.52
N PHE A 33 -12.34 6.35 -15.53
CA PHE A 33 -13.53 5.60 -15.93
C PHE A 33 -14.74 5.90 -15.03
N LEU A 34 -14.55 6.02 -13.71
CA LEU A 34 -15.62 6.41 -12.78
C LEU A 34 -16.08 7.85 -13.02
N LEU A 35 -15.17 8.78 -13.28
CA LEU A 35 -15.51 10.17 -13.60
C LEU A 35 -16.31 10.28 -14.91
N ASP A 36 -15.98 9.51 -15.93
CA ASP A 36 -16.75 9.44 -17.17
C ASP A 36 -18.17 8.91 -16.95
N LEU A 37 -18.31 7.88 -16.11
CA LEU A 37 -19.63 7.33 -15.73
C LEU A 37 -20.49 8.30 -14.92
N ILE A 38 -19.86 9.19 -14.17
CA ILE A 38 -20.51 10.15 -13.26
C ILE A 38 -20.75 11.50 -13.95
N SER A 39 -20.12 11.77 -15.10
CA SER A 39 -20.18 13.07 -15.80
C SER A 39 -21.57 13.54 -16.21
N GLY A 40 -22.63 12.79 -15.92
CA GLY A 40 -24.03 13.18 -16.06
C GLY A 40 -24.84 13.23 -14.75
N LYS A 41 -24.19 13.09 -13.59
CA LYS A 41 -24.87 13.07 -12.28
C LYS A 41 -24.23 14.11 -11.36
N ASP A 42 -25.04 14.77 -10.52
CA ASP A 42 -24.63 15.80 -9.54
C ASP A 42 -23.73 15.25 -8.41
N ILE A 43 -22.79 14.36 -8.74
CA ILE A 43 -21.84 13.81 -7.77
C ILE A 43 -20.57 14.67 -7.79
N SER A 44 -20.28 15.30 -6.67
CA SER A 44 -19.10 16.16 -6.52
C SER A 44 -17.80 15.33 -6.62
N VAL A 45 -16.84 15.82 -7.42
CA VAL A 45 -15.48 15.27 -7.52
C VAL A 45 -14.84 15.11 -6.13
N LEU A 46 -15.16 16.00 -5.19
CA LEU A 46 -14.67 15.99 -3.82
C LEU A 46 -15.19 14.78 -3.05
N SER A 47 -16.46 14.38 -3.23
CA SER A 47 -17.01 13.17 -2.58
C SER A 47 -16.34 11.92 -3.11
N THR A 48 -16.12 11.81 -4.42
CA THR A 48 -15.40 10.69 -5.03
C THR A 48 -13.98 10.59 -4.50
N PHE A 49 -13.26 11.73 -4.41
CA PHE A 49 -11.90 11.73 -3.86
C PHE A 49 -11.87 11.28 -2.40
N LYS A 50 -12.83 11.69 -1.58
CA LYS A 50 -12.94 11.30 -0.17
C LYS A 50 -12.98 9.77 0.01
N TYR A 51 -13.67 9.05 -0.88
CA TYR A 51 -13.77 7.59 -0.81
C TYR A 51 -12.57 6.85 -1.41
N TYR A 52 -11.89 7.46 -2.39
CA TYR A 52 -10.85 6.77 -3.17
C TYR A 52 -9.43 7.30 -2.95
N HIS A 53 -9.23 8.25 -2.00
CA HIS A 53 -7.92 8.87 -1.77
C HIS A 53 -6.80 7.85 -1.46
N LEU A 54 -7.10 6.76 -0.74
CA LEU A 54 -6.12 5.71 -0.44
C LEU A 54 -5.57 5.01 -1.70
N LEU A 55 -6.36 4.97 -2.80
CA LEU A 55 -5.91 4.41 -4.08
C LEU A 55 -4.80 5.23 -4.74
N PHE A 56 -4.60 6.49 -4.34
CA PHE A 56 -3.51 7.34 -4.80
C PHE A 56 -2.41 7.47 -3.75
N VAL A 57 -2.79 7.72 -2.51
CA VAL A 57 -1.84 7.98 -1.43
C VAL A 57 -0.93 6.77 -1.19
N LEU A 58 -1.49 5.56 -1.19
CA LEU A 58 -0.72 4.36 -0.89
C LEU A 58 0.27 3.97 -1.99
N PRO A 59 -0.09 3.98 -3.31
CA PRO A 59 0.88 3.78 -4.37
C PRO A 59 1.99 4.83 -4.41
N LEU A 60 1.66 6.11 -4.24
CA LEU A 60 2.65 7.19 -4.17
C LEU A 60 3.61 7.00 -2.99
N ALA A 61 3.08 6.70 -1.80
CA ALA A 61 3.89 6.40 -0.63
C ALA A 61 4.81 5.19 -0.87
N THR A 62 4.33 4.16 -1.59
CA THR A 62 5.12 2.98 -1.94
C THR A 62 6.27 3.31 -2.89
N ILE A 63 6.04 4.16 -3.90
CA ILE A 63 7.09 4.65 -4.81
C ILE A 63 8.14 5.44 -4.04
N ILE A 64 7.71 6.40 -3.22
CA ILE A 64 8.60 7.26 -2.43
C ILE A 64 9.42 6.40 -1.45
N ALA A 65 8.79 5.45 -0.78
CA ALA A 65 9.46 4.52 0.12
C ALA A 65 10.53 3.70 -0.61
N GLY A 66 10.21 3.17 -1.79
CA GLY A 66 11.15 2.44 -2.63
C GLY A 66 12.33 3.30 -3.07
N LEU A 67 12.08 4.54 -3.52
CA LEU A 67 13.14 5.49 -3.90
C LEU A 67 14.06 5.82 -2.70
N LEU A 68 13.50 6.17 -1.56
CA LEU A 68 14.28 6.49 -0.36
C LEU A 68 15.07 5.28 0.15
N LEU A 69 14.50 4.06 0.04
CA LEU A 69 15.20 2.83 0.40
C LEU A 69 16.35 2.53 -0.58
N LEU A 70 16.17 2.84 -1.87
CA LEU A 70 17.20 2.71 -2.89
C LEU A 70 18.43 3.59 -2.58
N PHE A 71 18.22 4.76 -1.97
CA PHE A 71 19.28 5.67 -1.52
C PHE A 71 19.75 5.43 -0.07
N ASP A 72 19.49 4.25 0.48
CA ASP A 72 19.92 3.83 1.83
C ASP A 72 19.42 4.75 2.95
N ASN A 73 18.28 5.42 2.75
CA ASN A 73 17.73 6.38 3.70
C ASN A 73 16.92 5.66 4.80
N ARG A 74 17.18 6.03 6.08
CA ARG A 74 16.45 5.50 7.23
C ARG A 74 14.94 5.74 7.15
N THR A 75 14.53 6.93 6.69
CA THR A 75 13.12 7.26 6.49
C THR A 75 12.51 6.34 5.43
N GLY A 76 13.26 6.01 4.36
CA GLY A 76 12.85 5.06 3.33
C GLY A 76 12.55 3.68 3.90
N TRP A 77 13.40 3.17 4.78
CA TRP A 77 13.15 1.89 5.45
C TRP A 77 11.88 1.93 6.31
N THR A 78 11.67 3.01 7.09
CA THR A 78 10.47 3.17 7.91
C THR A 78 9.21 3.24 7.05
N MET A 79 9.23 4.03 5.98
CA MET A 79 8.12 4.13 5.03
C MET A 79 7.85 2.80 4.29
N ALA A 80 8.92 2.08 3.91
CA ALA A 80 8.79 0.77 3.27
C ALA A 80 8.07 -0.24 4.18
N ILE A 81 8.43 -0.29 5.45
CA ILE A 81 7.73 -1.14 6.44
C ILE A 81 6.26 -0.75 6.55
N MET A 82 5.94 0.55 6.68
CA MET A 82 4.56 1.02 6.78
C MET A 82 3.76 0.68 5.53
N THR A 83 4.27 1.01 4.35
CA THR A 83 3.53 0.80 3.09
C THR A 83 3.35 -0.68 2.75
N LEU A 84 4.33 -1.54 3.02
CA LEU A 84 4.20 -2.98 2.82
C LEU A 84 3.20 -3.62 3.79
N LEU A 85 3.24 -3.21 5.05
CA LEU A 85 2.26 -3.65 6.04
C LEU A 85 0.85 -3.20 5.64
N MET A 86 0.69 -1.95 5.22
CA MET A 86 -0.59 -1.41 4.76
C MET A 86 -1.12 -2.12 3.52
N ASN A 87 -0.29 -2.28 2.47
CA ASN A 87 -0.68 -3.02 1.27
C ASN A 87 -1.09 -4.47 1.63
N GLY A 88 -0.33 -5.13 2.51
CA GLY A 88 -0.65 -6.48 2.95
C GLY A 88 -1.98 -6.56 3.72
N LEU A 89 -2.28 -5.62 4.60
CA LEU A 89 -3.50 -5.64 5.41
C LEU A 89 -4.73 -5.14 4.64
N ILE A 90 -4.61 -4.11 3.79
CA ILE A 90 -5.73 -3.57 3.01
C ILE A 90 -6.34 -4.63 2.08
N PHE A 91 -5.51 -5.49 1.50
CA PHE A 91 -6.01 -6.57 0.65
C PHE A 91 -6.77 -7.66 1.43
N LEU A 92 -6.58 -7.74 2.76
CA LEU A 92 -7.32 -8.66 3.63
C LEU A 92 -8.66 -8.08 4.13
N ILE A 93 -8.85 -6.75 4.05
CA ILE A 93 -10.11 -6.11 4.46
C ILE A 93 -11.15 -6.33 3.35
N PRO A 94 -12.37 -6.81 3.67
CA PRO A 94 -13.43 -6.99 2.69
C PRO A 94 -13.70 -5.70 1.90
N ARG A 95 -14.08 -5.86 0.64
CA ARG A 95 -14.49 -4.73 -0.19
C ARG A 95 -15.86 -4.21 0.25
N ASP A 96 -16.09 -2.93 -0.08
CA ASP A 96 -17.35 -2.25 0.18
C ASP A 96 -18.54 -3.02 -0.45
N LYS A 97 -19.71 -2.97 0.19
CA LYS A 97 -20.93 -3.63 -0.25
C LYS A 97 -21.32 -3.29 -1.70
N TYR A 98 -20.94 -2.10 -2.19
CA TYR A 98 -21.21 -1.65 -3.55
C TYR A 98 -20.41 -2.40 -4.62
N THR A 99 -19.25 -2.96 -4.30
CA THR A 99 -18.46 -3.76 -5.25
C THR A 99 -18.97 -5.19 -5.39
N ASN A 100 -19.83 -5.67 -4.48
CA ASN A 100 -20.48 -6.97 -4.58
C ASN A 100 -21.52 -7.03 -5.72
N ASN A 101 -22.01 -5.87 -6.21
CA ASN A 101 -22.93 -5.79 -7.35
C ASN A 101 -22.24 -5.96 -8.72
N PHE A 102 -20.93 -5.77 -8.80
CA PHE A 102 -20.16 -6.23 -9.92
C PHE A 102 -19.74 -7.66 -9.58
N ASN A 103 -20.18 -8.65 -10.35
CA ASN A 103 -19.86 -10.09 -10.24
C ASN A 103 -18.33 -10.40 -10.14
N LEU A 104 -17.60 -9.65 -9.31
CA LEU A 104 -16.20 -9.85 -8.94
C LEU A 104 -16.04 -11.00 -7.92
N ASN A 105 -17.03 -11.86 -7.82
CA ASN A 105 -16.98 -13.16 -7.16
C ASN A 105 -16.14 -14.17 -7.97
N ASP A 106 -15.23 -13.64 -8.80
CA ASP A 106 -14.25 -14.46 -9.48
C ASP A 106 -13.22 -14.91 -8.43
N ASN A 107 -13.29 -16.20 -8.11
CA ASN A 107 -12.34 -16.85 -7.19
C ASN A 107 -10.87 -16.53 -7.57
N GLY A 108 -10.61 -16.28 -8.84
CA GLY A 108 -9.31 -15.86 -9.36
C GLY A 108 -8.85 -14.49 -8.81
N PHE A 109 -9.76 -13.52 -8.73
CA PHE A 109 -9.43 -12.19 -8.22
C PHE A 109 -9.13 -12.20 -6.73
N ILE A 110 -9.94 -12.90 -5.93
CA ILE A 110 -9.73 -13.06 -4.48
C ILE A 110 -8.38 -13.77 -4.23
N THR A 111 -8.11 -14.85 -4.95
CA THR A 111 -6.86 -15.60 -4.86
C THR A 111 -5.66 -14.70 -5.20
N PHE A 112 -5.77 -13.88 -6.24
CA PHE A 112 -4.73 -12.92 -6.64
C PHE A 112 -4.47 -11.88 -5.54
N MET A 113 -5.51 -11.31 -4.93
CA MET A 113 -5.37 -10.34 -3.83
C MET A 113 -4.73 -10.97 -2.59
N LEU A 114 -5.11 -12.19 -2.23
CA LEU A 114 -4.49 -12.93 -1.13
C LEU A 114 -3.01 -13.23 -1.42
N PHE A 115 -2.67 -13.61 -2.65
CA PHE A 115 -1.28 -13.80 -3.06
C PHE A 115 -0.46 -12.52 -2.89
N LEU A 116 -0.97 -11.38 -3.36
CA LEU A 116 -0.31 -10.07 -3.19
C LEU A 116 -0.13 -9.69 -1.72
N SER A 117 -1.14 -9.93 -0.88
CA SER A 117 -1.05 -9.73 0.56
C SER A 117 0.09 -10.53 1.17
N ILE A 118 0.18 -11.83 0.84
CA ILE A 118 1.24 -12.71 1.33
C ILE A 118 2.61 -12.21 0.87
N VAL A 119 2.76 -11.80 -0.39
CA VAL A 119 4.01 -11.24 -0.92
C VAL A 119 4.42 -9.98 -0.15
N CYS A 120 3.51 -9.03 0.04
CA CYS A 120 3.78 -7.80 0.79
C CYS A 120 4.19 -8.09 2.24
N LEU A 121 3.49 -8.98 2.94
CA LEU A 121 3.79 -9.36 4.31
C LEU A 121 5.12 -10.14 4.41
N THR A 122 5.46 -10.94 3.40
CA THR A 122 6.75 -11.63 3.33
C THR A 122 7.89 -10.65 3.18
N ILE A 123 7.78 -9.67 2.27
CA ILE A 123 8.79 -8.61 2.08
C ILE A 123 8.91 -7.77 3.36
N PHE A 124 7.79 -7.40 3.98
CA PHE A 124 7.76 -6.75 5.29
C PHE A 124 8.55 -7.53 6.34
N ALA A 125 8.31 -8.85 6.47
CA ALA A 125 9.05 -9.72 7.39
C ALA A 125 10.55 -9.78 7.08
N ILE A 126 10.94 -9.75 5.80
CA ILE A 126 12.34 -9.70 5.38
C ILE A 126 12.99 -8.38 5.86
N LEU A 127 12.34 -7.24 5.67
CA LEU A 127 12.86 -5.93 6.10
C LEU A 127 12.95 -5.78 7.63
N LEU A 128 12.23 -6.60 8.39
CA LEU A 128 12.33 -6.67 9.85
C LEU A 128 13.51 -7.52 10.34
N ARG A 129 14.23 -8.20 9.45
CA ARG A 129 15.38 -9.04 9.84
C ARG A 129 16.52 -8.21 10.43
N ARG A 130 17.26 -8.83 11.35
CA ARG A 130 18.38 -8.22 12.07
C ARG A 130 19.38 -7.43 11.21
N PRO A 131 19.77 -7.85 9.98
CA PRO A 131 20.69 -7.08 9.15
C PRO A 131 20.18 -5.67 8.80
N PHE A 132 18.88 -5.52 8.55
CA PHE A 132 18.27 -4.22 8.26
C PHE A 132 18.09 -3.37 9.51
N GLN A 133 17.71 -3.98 10.63
CA GLN A 133 17.63 -3.28 11.91
C GLN A 133 19.00 -2.73 12.34
N LEU A 134 20.08 -3.50 12.15
CA LEU A 134 21.45 -3.03 12.42
C LEU A 134 21.90 -1.91 11.46
N LYS A 135 21.40 -1.90 10.21
CA LYS A 135 21.73 -0.83 9.25
C LYS A 135 20.99 0.46 9.56
N TYR A 136 19.70 0.38 9.85
CA TYR A 136 18.82 1.55 9.96
C TYR A 136 18.61 2.02 11.41
N HIS A 137 19.08 1.28 12.41
CA HIS A 137 18.99 1.62 13.84
C HIS A 137 17.64 2.20 14.26
N PRO A 138 16.52 1.43 14.12
CA PRO A 138 15.21 1.93 14.49
C PRO A 138 15.16 2.24 15.98
N THR A 139 14.62 3.42 16.32
CA THR A 139 14.38 3.82 17.71
C THR A 139 12.95 3.45 18.14
N MET A 140 12.65 3.49 19.42
CA MET A 140 11.29 3.36 19.94
C MET A 140 10.33 4.33 19.24
N LYS A 141 10.75 5.58 18.98
CA LYS A 141 9.94 6.55 18.22
C LYS A 141 9.59 6.05 16.83
N THR A 142 10.52 5.37 16.14
CA THR A 142 10.28 4.77 14.81
C THR A 142 9.17 3.72 14.87
N TRP A 143 9.22 2.84 15.86
CA TRP A 143 8.19 1.80 16.05
C TRP A 143 6.83 2.39 16.39
N PHE A 144 6.77 3.37 17.31
CA PHE A 144 5.53 4.09 17.60
C PHE A 144 4.94 4.76 16.36
N THR A 145 5.78 5.42 15.54
CA THR A 145 5.33 6.04 14.29
C THR A 145 4.71 5.00 13.35
N ILE A 146 5.36 3.84 13.17
CA ILE A 146 4.84 2.75 12.32
C ILE A 146 3.46 2.30 12.82
N VAL A 147 3.34 2.02 14.12
CA VAL A 147 2.08 1.54 14.72
C VAL A 147 0.99 2.60 14.57
N ILE A 148 1.25 3.85 14.96
CA ILE A 148 0.24 4.92 14.92
C ILE A 148 -0.23 5.17 13.48
N VAL A 149 0.68 5.37 12.54
CA VAL A 149 0.31 5.66 11.14
C VAL A 149 -0.45 4.49 10.52
N THR A 150 0.01 3.26 10.74
CA THR A 150 -0.69 2.06 10.26
C THR A 150 -2.10 1.97 10.85
N SER A 151 -2.25 2.19 12.15
CA SER A 151 -3.56 2.14 12.84
C SER A 151 -4.51 3.22 12.32
N VAL A 152 -4.03 4.46 12.10
CA VAL A 152 -4.85 5.56 11.58
C VAL A 152 -5.38 5.23 10.18
N ILE A 153 -4.52 4.73 9.29
CA ILE A 153 -4.93 4.39 7.92
C ILE A 153 -5.91 3.20 7.91
N LEU A 154 -5.68 2.19 8.77
CA LEU A 154 -6.61 1.05 8.90
C LEU A 154 -7.97 1.50 9.45
N LEU A 155 -7.99 2.42 10.43
CA LEU A 155 -9.23 3.01 10.95
C LEU A 155 -9.96 3.80 9.87
N ASP A 156 -9.26 4.62 9.07
CA ASP A 156 -9.84 5.34 7.95
C ASP A 156 -10.50 4.38 6.94
N LYS A 157 -9.81 3.31 6.56
CA LYS A 157 -10.36 2.29 5.66
C LYS A 157 -11.58 1.57 6.26
N THR A 158 -11.55 1.23 7.54
CA THR A 158 -12.70 0.56 8.21
C THR A 158 -13.88 1.51 8.38
N LEU A 159 -13.66 2.79 8.65
CA LEU A 159 -14.71 3.81 8.71
C LEU A 159 -15.38 3.99 7.34
N ILE A 160 -14.60 4.07 6.26
CA ILE A 160 -15.15 4.12 4.91
C ILE A 160 -16.02 2.89 4.63
N TYR A 161 -15.57 1.70 5.01
CA TYR A 161 -16.34 0.46 4.85
C TYR A 161 -17.65 0.44 5.64
N LEU A 162 -17.65 0.99 6.87
CA LEU A 162 -18.84 1.02 7.72
C LEU A 162 -19.86 2.08 7.29
N LEU A 163 -19.40 3.15 6.62
CA LEU A 163 -20.25 4.27 6.17
C LEU A 163 -20.76 4.10 4.73
N SER A 164 -20.24 3.12 3.98
CA SER A 164 -20.69 2.75 2.64
C SER A 164 -21.76 1.66 2.69
#